data_ecf0a1099c01c258a26009cc00521019
#
_entry.id   ecf0a1099c01c258a26009cc00521019
#
_cell.length_a   1.000
_cell.length_b   1.000
_cell.length_c   1.000
_cell.angle_alpha   90.00
_cell.angle_beta   90.00
_cell.angle_gamma   90.00
#
_symmetry.space_group_name_H-M   'P 1'
#
loop_
_entity.id
_entity.type
_entity.pdbx_description
1 polymer ?
#
loop_
_entity_poly.entity_id
_entity_poly.type
_entity_poly.pdbx_seq_one_letter_code
_entity_poly.pdbx_strand_id
1 'polypeptide(L)'
;MEHLQIQWEKVLILGNRSYKNMGDELILLGTIRLLQAQGKKILISAYDPTWLKGFFSQFENMEDITYISEFPKWIRSGLKYFFSSSIRELSLYRSADAVIIWWGEILTEESKDAYRYWNLGLAPLIWKLRSEKRLDGVPVYLMWGVQIPLKKLNISYFRWLLSHTKYAYLRDEESVQALKNFWFENVEFFMDTSWEAYPWERIKKTETNSKTALVNLNKNGEYFFDDLLQECKNLIQDWYTLKYVSVSKGRNAVYNDEYYKKQLEDRLGIALESIDRESDFWAFVQEVKNADLVVTARLHLFLIASYLWVENKVFPYQKKILKMQKMREKKNSTLKNQR
;
A
#
# COMPACT_ATOMS: atom_id res chain seq x y z
N MET A 1 6.98 -19.91 5.89
CA MET A 1 6.38 -18.57 5.96
C MET A 1 6.16 -18.26 7.41
N GLU A 2 6.86 -17.28 7.94
CA GLU A 2 6.61 -16.77 9.28
C GLU A 2 5.23 -16.13 9.26
N HIS A 3 4.37 -16.55 10.15
CA HIS A 3 2.96 -16.22 10.10
C HIS A 3 2.70 -14.97 10.94
N LEU A 4 2.03 -13.98 10.34
CA LEU A 4 1.38 -12.93 11.11
C LEU A 4 0.49 -13.59 12.18
N GLN A 5 0.93 -13.61 13.44
CA GLN A 5 0.20 -14.26 14.53
C GLN A 5 -0.63 -13.24 15.30
N ILE A 6 -1.92 -13.20 15.03
CA ILE A 6 -2.87 -12.40 15.78
C ILE A 6 -3.80 -13.31 16.57
N GLN A 7 -3.67 -13.31 17.88
CA GLN A 7 -4.42 -14.19 18.78
C GLN A 7 -5.91 -13.80 18.94
N TRP A 8 -6.31 -12.63 18.48
CA TRP A 8 -7.60 -11.98 18.74
C TRP A 8 -8.61 -12.25 17.65
N GLU A 9 -9.91 -12.32 18.01
CA GLU A 9 -10.97 -12.66 17.07
C GLU A 9 -11.31 -11.52 16.11
N LYS A 10 -11.48 -10.30 16.65
CA LYS A 10 -11.95 -9.14 15.90
C LYS A 10 -10.87 -8.08 15.77
N VAL A 11 -10.43 -7.85 14.55
CA VAL A 11 -9.28 -7.01 14.24
C VAL A 11 -9.72 -5.75 13.52
N LEU A 12 -9.31 -4.59 14.05
CA LEU A 12 -9.49 -3.29 13.40
C LEU A 12 -8.21 -2.89 12.66
N ILE A 13 -8.34 -2.65 11.37
CA ILE A 13 -7.25 -2.11 10.54
C ILE A 13 -7.42 -0.60 10.43
N LEU A 14 -6.42 0.15 10.89
CA LEU A 14 -6.33 1.60 10.79
C LEU A 14 -5.27 2.01 9.77
N GLY A 15 -5.46 3.13 9.09
CA GLY A 15 -4.45 3.76 8.25
C GLY A 15 -4.67 3.62 6.75
N ASN A 16 -5.57 2.75 6.28
CA ASN A 16 -5.96 2.76 4.87
C ASN A 16 -6.87 3.97 4.60
N ARG A 17 -6.43 4.81 3.69
CA ARG A 17 -7.15 6.05 3.37
C ARG A 17 -7.99 5.97 2.12
N SER A 18 -7.98 4.86 1.39
CA SER A 18 -8.72 4.70 0.12
C SER A 18 -8.47 5.87 -0.84
N TYR A 19 -7.19 6.23 -1.03
CA TYR A 19 -6.83 7.34 -1.93
C TYR A 19 -6.67 6.89 -3.38
N LYS A 20 -7.23 5.73 -3.72
CA LYS A 20 -7.14 5.16 -5.06
C LYS A 20 -5.68 4.96 -5.50
N ASN A 21 -4.86 4.48 -4.58
CA ASN A 21 -3.49 4.08 -4.81
C ASN A 21 -3.40 2.56 -4.77
N MET A 22 -3.22 1.94 -5.92
CA MET A 22 -3.19 0.48 -6.09
C MET A 22 -2.25 -0.22 -5.10
N GLY A 23 -1.12 0.41 -4.78
CA GLY A 23 -0.19 -0.15 -3.82
C GLY A 23 -0.80 -0.36 -2.45
N ASP A 24 -1.47 0.67 -1.94
CA ASP A 24 -2.11 0.61 -0.64
C ASP A 24 -3.26 -0.40 -0.63
N GLU A 25 -4.05 -0.48 -1.70
CA GLU A 25 -5.15 -1.43 -1.81
C GLU A 25 -4.66 -2.88 -1.87
N LEU A 26 -3.59 -3.17 -2.62
CA LEU A 26 -3.03 -4.51 -2.71
C LEU A 26 -2.43 -4.99 -1.40
N ILE A 27 -1.71 -4.12 -0.73
CA ILE A 27 -1.16 -4.42 0.59
C ILE A 27 -2.31 -4.71 1.58
N LEU A 28 -3.37 -3.89 1.57
CA LEU A 28 -4.53 -4.12 2.41
C LEU A 28 -5.20 -5.45 2.08
N LEU A 29 -5.38 -5.77 0.80
CA LEU A 29 -5.93 -7.05 0.36
C LEU A 29 -5.11 -8.24 0.87
N GLY A 30 -3.78 -8.18 0.75
CA GLY A 30 -2.90 -9.21 1.28
C GLY A 30 -3.01 -9.34 2.80
N THR A 31 -3.09 -8.23 3.53
CA THR A 31 -3.33 -8.24 4.97
C THR A 31 -4.68 -8.88 5.32
N ILE A 32 -5.73 -8.55 4.58
CA ILE A 32 -7.06 -9.16 4.73
C ILE A 32 -6.97 -10.68 4.54
N ARG A 33 -6.31 -11.15 3.48
CA ARG A 33 -6.15 -12.58 3.20
C ARG A 33 -5.46 -13.34 4.34
N LEU A 34 -4.39 -12.75 4.88
CA LEU A 34 -3.68 -13.31 6.03
C LEU A 34 -4.54 -13.41 7.28
N LEU A 35 -5.40 -12.41 7.52
CA LEU A 35 -6.32 -12.42 8.64
C LEU A 35 -7.49 -13.39 8.43
N GLN A 36 -8.03 -13.46 7.23
CA GLN A 36 -9.08 -14.42 6.86
C GLN A 36 -8.61 -15.88 7.00
N ALA A 37 -7.36 -16.17 6.58
CA ALA A 37 -6.76 -17.48 6.77
C ALA A 37 -6.66 -17.91 8.25
N GLN A 38 -6.69 -16.94 9.18
CA GLN A 38 -6.72 -17.16 10.63
C GLN A 38 -8.15 -17.10 11.21
N GLY A 39 -9.19 -17.02 10.39
CA GLY A 39 -10.58 -16.93 10.82
C GLY A 39 -10.96 -15.63 11.53
N LYS A 40 -10.26 -14.50 11.25
CA LYS A 40 -10.50 -13.24 11.94
C LYS A 40 -11.69 -12.48 11.35
N LYS A 41 -12.46 -11.83 12.23
CA LYS A 41 -13.44 -10.81 11.85
C LYS A 41 -12.72 -9.48 11.63
N ILE A 42 -12.94 -8.85 10.47
CA ILE A 42 -12.15 -7.70 10.03
C ILE A 42 -13.01 -6.44 9.98
N LEU A 43 -12.52 -5.39 10.65
CA LEU A 43 -13.03 -4.03 10.50
C LEU A 43 -11.97 -3.18 9.83
N ILE A 44 -12.36 -2.36 8.85
CA ILE A 44 -11.44 -1.49 8.12
C ILE A 44 -11.90 -0.05 8.26
N SER A 45 -11.04 0.79 8.82
CA SER A 45 -11.24 2.23 8.84
C SER A 45 -10.71 2.85 7.56
N ALA A 46 -11.58 3.43 6.75
CA ALA A 46 -11.25 3.98 5.45
C ALA A 46 -11.74 5.42 5.27
N TYR A 47 -11.01 6.20 4.48
CA TYR A 47 -11.42 7.57 4.14
C TYR A 47 -12.71 7.58 3.29
N ASP A 48 -12.80 6.66 2.34
CA ASP A 48 -13.98 6.41 1.50
C ASP A 48 -14.34 4.92 1.59
N PRO A 49 -15.09 4.53 2.64
CA PRO A 49 -15.45 3.13 2.85
C PRO A 49 -16.36 2.57 1.75
N THR A 50 -17.17 3.42 1.12
CA THR A 50 -18.08 3.00 0.05
C THR A 50 -17.29 2.63 -1.20
N TRP A 51 -16.36 3.47 -1.61
CA TRP A 51 -15.49 3.18 -2.74
C TRP A 51 -14.63 1.94 -2.47
N LEU A 52 -14.02 1.85 -1.28
CA LEU A 52 -13.17 0.71 -0.92
C LEU A 52 -13.94 -0.61 -0.92
N LYS A 53 -15.16 -0.60 -0.39
CA LYS A 53 -16.06 -1.77 -0.44
C LYS A 53 -16.37 -2.15 -1.89
N GLY A 54 -16.69 -1.17 -2.75
CA GLY A 54 -16.93 -1.40 -4.18
C GLY A 54 -15.70 -1.96 -4.89
N PHE A 55 -14.52 -1.44 -4.60
CA PHE A 55 -13.27 -1.96 -5.16
C PHE A 55 -13.01 -3.41 -4.71
N PHE A 56 -13.19 -3.71 -3.42
CA PHE A 56 -12.94 -5.06 -2.91
C PHE A 56 -14.02 -6.07 -3.27
N SER A 57 -15.22 -5.67 -3.70
CA SER A 57 -16.24 -6.60 -4.17
C SER A 57 -15.85 -7.36 -5.44
N GLN A 58 -14.77 -6.94 -6.13
CA GLN A 58 -14.18 -7.68 -7.26
C GLN A 58 -13.39 -8.93 -6.81
N PHE A 59 -13.14 -9.10 -5.51
CA PHE A 59 -12.37 -10.20 -4.95
C PHE A 59 -13.27 -11.13 -4.15
N GLU A 60 -12.95 -12.42 -4.15
CA GLU A 60 -13.68 -13.43 -3.40
C GLU A 60 -13.57 -13.24 -1.88
N ASN A 61 -14.60 -13.66 -1.16
CA ASN A 61 -14.66 -13.70 0.30
C ASN A 61 -14.47 -12.32 0.99
N MET A 62 -15.05 -11.24 0.42
CA MET A 62 -15.00 -9.89 0.97
C MET A 62 -16.30 -9.46 1.69
N GLU A 63 -17.30 -10.34 1.74
CA GLU A 63 -18.65 -10.05 2.25
C GLU A 63 -18.66 -9.78 3.76
N ASP A 64 -17.84 -10.51 4.51
CA ASP A 64 -17.80 -10.45 5.99
C ASP A 64 -16.95 -9.31 6.54
N ILE A 65 -16.45 -8.43 5.67
CA ILE A 65 -15.63 -7.29 6.07
C ILE A 65 -16.52 -6.10 6.42
N THR A 66 -16.32 -5.52 7.59
CA THR A 66 -17.00 -4.30 8.00
C THR A 66 -16.15 -3.07 7.66
N TYR A 67 -16.68 -2.19 6.82
CA TYR A 67 -16.04 -0.93 6.45
C TYR A 67 -16.64 0.20 7.26
N ILE A 68 -15.79 1.02 7.88
CA ILE A 68 -16.16 2.15 8.73
C ILE A 68 -15.43 3.41 8.30
N SER A 69 -16.06 4.56 8.48
CA SER A 69 -15.44 5.83 8.11
C SER A 69 -14.23 6.15 8.99
N GLU A 70 -13.18 6.68 8.37
CA GLU A 70 -11.99 7.14 9.10
C GLU A 70 -12.38 8.25 10.11
N PHE A 71 -11.79 8.21 11.29
CA PHE A 71 -12.02 9.22 12.31
C PHE A 71 -11.66 10.62 11.78
N PRO A 72 -12.49 11.65 12.02
CA PRO A 72 -12.29 12.97 11.44
C PRO A 72 -11.00 13.64 11.93
N LYS A 73 -10.29 14.28 11.01
CA LYS A 73 -8.97 14.89 11.23
C LYS A 73 -9.04 16.30 11.80
N TRP A 74 -10.19 16.97 11.70
CA TRP A 74 -10.36 18.38 12.02
C TRP A 74 -11.48 18.56 13.05
N ILE A 75 -11.30 19.51 13.96
CA ILE A 75 -12.33 19.84 14.99
C ILE A 75 -13.70 20.09 14.37
N ARG A 76 -13.78 20.82 13.23
CA ARG A 76 -15.04 21.05 12.51
C ARG A 76 -15.66 19.77 11.94
N SER A 77 -14.83 18.89 11.39
CA SER A 77 -15.27 17.57 10.92
C SER A 77 -15.61 16.67 12.10
N GLY A 78 -14.91 16.82 13.23
CA GLY A 78 -15.19 16.15 14.49
C GLY A 78 -16.58 16.49 15.04
N LEU A 79 -16.95 17.77 15.04
CA LEU A 79 -18.29 18.19 15.45
C LEU A 79 -19.37 17.62 14.54
N LYS A 80 -19.20 17.68 13.20
CA LYS A 80 -20.10 17.02 12.25
C LYS A 80 -20.22 15.52 12.50
N TYR A 81 -19.10 14.85 12.78
CA TYR A 81 -19.03 13.44 13.08
C TYR A 81 -19.79 13.11 14.37
N PHE A 82 -19.67 13.91 15.42
CA PHE A 82 -20.37 13.72 16.68
C PHE A 82 -21.91 13.90 16.57
N PHE A 83 -22.37 14.67 15.60
CA PHE A 83 -23.79 14.97 15.44
C PHE A 83 -24.50 14.14 14.36
N SER A 84 -23.80 13.40 13.50
CA SER A 84 -24.44 12.89 12.27
C SER A 84 -24.67 11.39 12.14
N SER A 85 -24.05 10.48 12.77
CA SER A 85 -24.34 9.03 12.64
C SER A 85 -23.39 8.16 13.46
N SER A 86 -22.60 8.77 14.21
CA SER A 86 -21.31 8.33 14.70
C SER A 86 -21.35 7.43 15.92
N ILE A 87 -22.48 7.35 16.63
CA ILE A 87 -22.56 6.49 17.82
C ILE A 87 -22.41 5.01 17.44
N ARG A 88 -23.01 4.61 16.31
CA ARG A 88 -22.89 3.24 15.80
C ARG A 88 -21.46 2.94 15.32
N GLU A 89 -20.85 3.85 14.58
CA GLU A 89 -19.47 3.67 14.12
C GLU A 89 -18.49 3.63 15.27
N LEU A 90 -18.66 4.48 16.29
CA LEU A 90 -17.84 4.43 17.51
C LEU A 90 -18.00 3.09 18.25
N SER A 91 -19.18 2.51 18.29
CA SER A 91 -19.39 1.19 18.90
C SER A 91 -18.64 0.10 18.14
N LEU A 92 -18.52 0.22 16.80
CA LEU A 92 -17.74 -0.69 15.97
C LEU A 92 -16.23 -0.57 16.28
N TYR A 93 -15.69 0.65 16.38
CA TYR A 93 -14.30 0.85 16.82
C TYR A 93 -14.03 0.22 18.20
N ARG A 94 -14.96 0.36 19.14
CA ARG A 94 -14.86 -0.20 20.49
C ARG A 94 -14.98 -1.71 20.53
N SER A 95 -15.59 -2.32 19.54
CA SER A 95 -15.80 -3.76 19.48
C SER A 95 -14.57 -4.54 19.02
N ALA A 96 -13.50 -3.87 18.62
CA ALA A 96 -12.27 -4.53 18.20
C ALA A 96 -11.50 -5.08 19.40
N ASP A 97 -10.95 -6.28 19.24
CA ASP A 97 -10.13 -6.97 20.24
C ASP A 97 -8.64 -6.70 20.01
N ALA A 98 -8.28 -6.31 18.79
CA ALA A 98 -6.92 -5.91 18.41
C ALA A 98 -6.95 -4.80 17.35
N VAL A 99 -5.88 -4.02 17.29
CA VAL A 99 -5.72 -2.95 16.30
C VAL A 99 -4.45 -3.18 15.50
N ILE A 100 -4.57 -3.20 14.19
CA ILE A 100 -3.44 -3.12 13.27
C ILE A 100 -3.34 -1.68 12.80
N ILE A 101 -2.21 -1.06 13.05
CA ILE A 101 -1.87 0.22 12.44
C ILE A 101 -1.07 -0.09 11.19
N TRP A 102 -1.74 0.15 10.07
CA TRP A 102 -1.28 -0.26 8.79
C TRP A 102 -1.12 0.94 7.85
N TRP A 103 0.09 1.11 7.28
CA TRP A 103 0.34 2.15 6.29
C TRP A 103 1.75 2.08 5.66
N GLY A 104 1.90 2.59 4.42
CA GLY A 104 3.12 2.49 3.62
C GLY A 104 4.41 3.08 4.22
N GLU A 105 4.45 4.33 4.61
CA GLU A 105 5.57 5.02 5.28
C GLU A 105 5.02 6.03 6.28
N ILE A 106 4.39 5.53 7.31
CA ILE A 106 3.62 6.36 8.24
C ILE A 106 4.51 7.11 9.21
N LEU A 107 5.48 6.39 9.72
CA LEU A 107 6.37 6.89 10.75
C LEU A 107 7.60 7.47 10.06
N THR A 108 7.41 8.49 9.24
CA THR A 108 8.46 9.23 8.55
C THR A 108 8.31 10.73 8.76
N GLU A 109 9.43 11.44 8.87
CA GLU A 109 9.47 12.90 8.89
C GLU A 109 9.66 13.53 7.50
N GLU A 110 9.90 12.71 6.48
CA GLU A 110 10.06 13.17 5.09
C GLU A 110 8.76 13.73 4.51
N SER A 111 7.63 13.21 4.94
CA SER A 111 6.32 13.73 4.56
C SER A 111 5.84 14.76 5.58
N LYS A 112 5.57 15.99 5.12
CA LYS A 112 5.01 17.06 5.96
C LYS A 112 3.72 16.65 6.69
N ASP A 113 3.06 15.62 6.24
CA ASP A 113 1.76 15.17 6.73
C ASP A 113 1.79 13.92 7.60
N ALA A 114 2.85 13.10 7.58
CA ALA A 114 2.85 11.80 8.24
C ALA A 114 2.62 11.91 9.76
N TYR A 115 3.47 12.60 10.49
CA TYR A 115 3.28 12.81 11.94
C TYR A 115 2.08 13.70 12.28
N ARG A 116 1.68 14.61 11.38
CA ARG A 116 0.51 15.45 11.56
C ARG A 116 -0.79 14.64 11.53
N TYR A 117 -0.83 13.62 10.73
CA TYR A 117 -1.94 12.68 10.68
C TYR A 117 -2.07 11.86 11.97
N TRP A 118 -0.95 11.41 12.52
CA TRP A 118 -0.90 10.68 13.76
C TRP A 118 -1.40 11.52 14.93
N ASN A 119 -0.87 12.72 15.07
CA ASN A 119 -1.23 13.63 16.15
C ASN A 119 -2.70 14.07 16.13
N LEU A 120 -3.34 14.12 14.95
CA LEU A 120 -4.69 14.66 14.79
C LEU A 120 -5.77 13.59 14.50
N GLY A 121 -5.40 12.43 13.99
CA GLY A 121 -6.37 11.40 13.61
C GLY A 121 -6.41 10.20 14.55
N LEU A 122 -5.25 9.63 14.90
CA LEU A 122 -5.18 8.45 15.78
C LEU A 122 -5.08 8.81 17.26
N ALA A 123 -4.38 9.91 17.61
CA ALA A 123 -4.26 10.31 19.00
C ALA A 123 -5.62 10.54 19.70
N PRO A 124 -6.61 11.22 19.09
CA PRO A 124 -7.94 11.32 19.67
C PRO A 124 -8.65 9.96 19.80
N LEU A 125 -8.51 9.07 18.82
CA LEU A 125 -9.10 7.75 18.86
C LEU A 125 -8.47 6.92 19.96
N ILE A 126 -7.17 6.88 20.03
CA ILE A 126 -6.41 6.15 21.04
C ILE A 126 -6.67 6.74 22.43
N TRP A 127 -6.73 8.07 22.56
CA TRP A 127 -7.09 8.72 23.84
C TRP A 127 -8.51 8.36 24.27
N LYS A 128 -9.48 8.34 23.34
CA LYS A 128 -10.86 7.98 23.65
C LYS A 128 -11.01 6.51 24.03
N LEU A 129 -10.33 5.64 23.33
CA LEU A 129 -10.24 4.23 23.66
C LEU A 129 -9.59 4.03 25.05
N ARG A 130 -8.57 4.81 25.41
CA ARG A 130 -7.87 4.78 26.70
C ARG A 130 -8.74 5.31 27.86
N SER A 131 -9.51 6.38 27.65
CA SER A 131 -10.40 6.95 28.68
C SER A 131 -11.50 5.99 29.11
N GLU A 132 -11.77 4.95 28.34
CA GLU A 132 -12.83 3.96 28.60
C GLU A 132 -12.30 2.67 29.25
N LYS A 133 -11.08 2.66 29.83
CA LYS A 133 -10.43 1.53 30.50
C LYS A 133 -10.24 0.27 29.66
N ARG A 134 -10.60 0.27 28.38
CA ARG A 134 -10.49 -0.91 27.51
C ARG A 134 -9.18 -1.01 26.78
N LEU A 135 -8.41 0.07 26.65
CA LEU A 135 -7.14 0.06 25.90
C LEU A 135 -5.97 -0.54 26.64
N ASP A 136 -5.99 -0.60 27.94
CA ASP A 136 -4.93 -1.30 28.66
C ASP A 136 -4.90 -2.82 28.33
N GLY A 137 -5.93 -3.31 27.63
CA GLY A 137 -6.06 -4.68 27.16
C GLY A 137 -6.12 -4.89 25.65
N VAL A 138 -6.21 -3.84 24.80
CA VAL A 138 -6.30 -4.01 23.35
C VAL A 138 -4.91 -3.91 22.72
N PRO A 139 -4.34 -5.00 22.21
CA PRO A 139 -3.01 -4.99 21.62
C PRO A 139 -3.00 -4.22 20.30
N VAL A 140 -1.95 -3.41 20.14
CA VAL A 140 -1.65 -2.71 18.89
C VAL A 140 -0.53 -3.45 18.16
N TYR A 141 -0.72 -3.66 16.87
CA TYR A 141 0.29 -4.20 15.96
C TYR A 141 0.68 -3.13 14.96
N LEU A 142 1.96 -2.92 14.76
CA LEU A 142 2.47 -2.06 13.70
C LEU A 142 2.83 -2.92 12.49
N MET A 143 2.40 -2.48 11.31
CA MET A 143 2.83 -3.14 10.07
C MET A 143 3.47 -2.11 9.15
N TRP A 144 4.68 -2.38 8.63
CA TRP A 144 5.41 -1.65 7.58
C TRP A 144 6.64 -0.85 7.99
N GLY A 145 7.19 -0.05 7.03
CA GLY A 145 8.42 0.70 7.22
C GLY A 145 8.33 1.76 8.30
N VAL A 146 9.36 1.83 9.13
CA VAL A 146 9.47 2.78 10.22
C VAL A 146 10.73 3.60 10.04
N GLN A 147 10.61 4.93 10.16
CA GLN A 147 11.73 5.84 10.29
C GLN A 147 11.71 6.45 11.68
N ILE A 148 12.81 6.31 12.40
CA ILE A 148 12.93 6.93 13.74
C ILE A 148 12.85 8.44 13.60
N PRO A 149 11.95 9.11 14.32
CA PRO A 149 11.80 10.55 14.24
C PRO A 149 12.97 11.28 14.89
N LEU A 150 13.32 12.45 14.35
CA LEU A 150 14.38 13.31 14.89
C LEU A 150 13.81 14.45 15.77
N LYS A 151 12.58 14.88 15.51
CA LYS A 151 11.93 15.97 16.25
C LYS A 151 11.46 15.49 17.63
N LYS A 152 11.78 16.23 18.69
CA LYS A 152 11.44 15.85 20.09
C LYS A 152 9.97 15.46 20.30
N LEU A 153 9.04 16.23 19.74
CA LEU A 153 7.61 15.95 19.86
C LEU A 153 7.24 14.61 19.21
N ASN A 154 7.78 14.34 18.03
CA ASN A 154 7.55 13.10 17.32
C ASN A 154 8.18 11.90 18.05
N ILE A 155 9.37 12.08 18.64
CA ILE A 155 10.03 11.06 19.47
C ILE A 155 9.15 10.69 20.68
N SER A 156 8.60 11.66 21.39
CA SER A 156 7.74 11.41 22.55
C SER A 156 6.48 10.66 22.15
N TYR A 157 5.87 11.05 21.05
CA TYR A 157 4.71 10.38 20.49
C TYR A 157 5.05 8.95 20.02
N PHE A 158 6.17 8.78 19.36
CA PHE A 158 6.64 7.48 18.89
C PHE A 158 6.91 6.51 20.06
N ARG A 159 7.58 6.98 21.11
CA ARG A 159 7.78 6.19 22.34
C ARG A 159 6.47 5.77 22.99
N TRP A 160 5.52 6.72 23.06
CA TRP A 160 4.18 6.44 23.57
C TRP A 160 3.46 5.38 22.71
N LEU A 161 3.55 5.47 21.38
CA LEU A 161 2.98 4.47 20.49
C LEU A 161 3.61 3.09 20.71
N LEU A 162 4.93 3.02 20.77
CA LEU A 162 5.66 1.76 20.99
C LEU A 162 5.33 1.13 22.37
N SER A 163 5.11 1.94 23.42
CA SER A 163 4.72 1.42 24.73
C SER A 163 3.35 0.72 24.72
N HIS A 164 2.50 0.97 23.73
CA HIS A 164 1.20 0.31 23.52
C HIS A 164 1.24 -0.74 22.40
N THR A 165 2.37 -0.87 21.71
CA THR A 165 2.54 -1.82 20.61
C THR A 165 2.95 -3.18 21.17
N LYS A 166 2.17 -4.21 20.87
CA LYS A 166 2.49 -5.58 21.25
C LYS A 166 3.58 -6.16 20.36
N TYR A 167 3.49 -5.88 19.04
CA TYR A 167 4.42 -6.41 18.06
C TYR A 167 4.49 -5.53 16.81
N ALA A 168 5.64 -5.49 16.14
CA ALA A 168 5.83 -4.78 14.88
C ALA A 168 6.32 -5.74 13.78
N TYR A 169 5.62 -5.75 12.66
CA TYR A 169 5.92 -6.51 11.45
C TYR A 169 6.39 -5.55 10.37
N LEU A 170 7.69 -5.51 10.11
CA LEU A 170 8.30 -4.50 9.26
C LEU A 170 8.85 -5.09 7.96
N ARG A 171 8.60 -4.43 6.86
CA ARG A 171 8.92 -4.94 5.51
C ARG A 171 10.39 -4.83 5.10
N ASP A 172 11.25 -4.23 5.92
CA ASP A 172 12.67 -4.12 5.66
C ASP A 172 13.51 -4.25 6.93
N GLU A 173 14.67 -4.90 6.79
CA GLU A 173 15.57 -5.18 7.91
C GLU A 173 16.14 -3.91 8.56
N GLU A 174 16.28 -2.80 7.80
CA GLU A 174 16.74 -1.52 8.34
C GLU A 174 15.74 -0.94 9.32
N SER A 175 14.44 -1.00 9.00
CA SER A 175 13.35 -0.62 9.91
C SER A 175 13.33 -1.50 11.16
N VAL A 176 13.54 -2.82 11.01
CA VAL A 176 13.65 -3.75 12.14
C VAL A 176 14.81 -3.35 13.05
N GLN A 177 16.01 -3.15 12.49
CA GLN A 177 17.18 -2.75 13.25
C GLN A 177 16.99 -1.37 13.90
N ALA A 178 16.34 -0.44 13.21
CA ALA A 178 16.04 0.88 13.75
C ALA A 178 15.14 0.81 15.00
N LEU A 179 14.10 -0.05 15.00
CA LEU A 179 13.27 -0.25 16.19
C LEU A 179 14.02 -0.94 17.33
N LYS A 180 14.85 -1.96 17.05
CA LYS A 180 15.69 -2.60 18.06
C LYS A 180 16.65 -1.61 18.69
N ASN A 181 17.30 -0.78 17.92
CA ASN A 181 18.15 0.30 18.41
C ASN A 181 17.37 1.34 19.22
N PHE A 182 16.06 1.43 19.03
CA PHE A 182 15.14 2.29 19.79
C PHE A 182 14.47 1.59 20.96
N TRP A 183 15.07 0.45 21.42
CA TRP A 183 14.63 -0.38 22.57
C TRP A 183 13.29 -1.09 22.40
N PHE A 184 12.88 -1.37 21.18
CA PHE A 184 11.69 -2.14 20.92
C PHE A 184 12.06 -3.51 20.33
N GLU A 185 12.03 -4.55 21.18
CA GLU A 185 12.50 -5.90 20.83
C GLU A 185 11.43 -6.74 20.10
N ASN A 186 10.15 -6.45 20.32
CA ASN A 186 9.04 -7.21 19.73
C ASN A 186 8.82 -6.82 18.26
N VAL A 187 9.85 -7.03 17.45
CA VAL A 187 9.84 -6.65 16.03
C VAL A 187 10.51 -7.70 15.18
N GLU A 188 9.91 -7.97 14.03
CA GLU A 188 10.49 -8.86 13.02
C GLU A 188 10.30 -8.33 11.60
N PHE A 189 11.11 -8.88 10.69
CA PHE A 189 10.92 -8.66 9.27
C PHE A 189 9.70 -9.43 8.79
N PHE A 190 8.85 -8.76 8.04
CA PHE A 190 7.68 -9.35 7.41
C PHE A 190 7.55 -8.85 5.96
N MET A 191 7.42 -9.76 5.04
CA MET A 191 7.39 -9.46 3.61
C MET A 191 6.20 -8.57 3.23
N ASP A 192 6.29 -7.81 2.14
CA ASP A 192 5.19 -7.00 1.62
C ASP A 192 3.96 -7.87 1.35
N THR A 193 2.85 -7.58 2.04
CA THR A 193 1.63 -8.40 1.98
C THR A 193 0.94 -8.36 0.63
N SER A 194 1.30 -7.47 -0.27
CA SER A 194 0.76 -7.48 -1.64
C SER A 194 1.03 -8.80 -2.38
N TRP A 195 2.06 -9.56 -1.94
CA TRP A 195 2.27 -10.93 -2.42
C TRP A 195 1.12 -11.86 -2.08
N GLU A 196 0.53 -11.73 -0.90
CA GLU A 196 -0.57 -12.55 -0.42
C GLU A 196 -1.94 -12.12 -0.98
N ALA A 197 -1.98 -11.00 -1.69
CA ALA A 197 -3.23 -10.45 -2.22
C ALA A 197 -3.92 -11.41 -3.20
N TYR A 198 -3.13 -12.21 -3.93
CA TYR A 198 -3.65 -13.11 -4.95
C TYR A 198 -2.67 -14.26 -5.24
N PRO A 199 -3.15 -15.44 -5.67
CA PRO A 199 -2.30 -16.51 -6.20
C PRO A 199 -1.81 -16.17 -7.62
N TRP A 200 -0.81 -15.29 -7.70
CA TRP A 200 -0.28 -14.70 -8.94
C TRP A 200 0.18 -15.74 -9.96
N GLU A 201 0.60 -16.92 -9.51
CA GLU A 201 1.03 -18.04 -10.34
C GLU A 201 -0.10 -18.66 -11.19
N ARG A 202 -1.36 -18.41 -10.83
CA ARG A 202 -2.53 -18.91 -11.58
C ARG A 202 -2.83 -18.10 -12.84
N ILE A 203 -2.27 -16.89 -12.95
CA ILE A 203 -2.49 -16.02 -14.11
C ILE A 203 -1.57 -16.45 -15.24
N LYS A 204 -2.17 -16.88 -16.34
CA LYS A 204 -1.43 -17.32 -17.51
C LYS A 204 -1.28 -16.20 -18.53
N LYS A 205 -0.14 -16.15 -19.21
CA LYS A 205 0.05 -15.24 -20.34
C LYS A 205 -0.82 -15.72 -21.51
N THR A 206 -1.54 -14.78 -22.11
CA THR A 206 -2.21 -15.01 -23.39
C THR A 206 -1.23 -14.68 -24.51
N GLU A 207 -1.07 -15.55 -25.46
CA GLU A 207 -0.18 -15.31 -26.61
C GLU A 207 -0.73 -14.14 -27.44
N THR A 208 0.13 -13.18 -27.71
CA THR A 208 -0.17 -12.02 -28.55
C THR A 208 0.87 -11.95 -29.69
N ASN A 209 0.43 -11.55 -30.87
CA ASN A 209 1.32 -11.42 -32.02
C ASN A 209 2.12 -10.10 -32.02
N SER A 210 1.87 -9.21 -31.07
CA SER A 210 2.54 -7.91 -30.98
C SER A 210 3.28 -7.78 -29.65
N LYS A 211 4.48 -7.23 -29.70
CA LYS A 211 5.23 -6.87 -28.48
C LYS A 211 4.57 -5.67 -27.82
N THR A 212 4.27 -5.80 -26.54
CA THR A 212 3.62 -4.73 -25.75
C THR A 212 4.51 -4.32 -24.58
N ALA A 213 4.70 -3.01 -24.41
CA ALA A 213 5.35 -2.45 -23.23
C ALA A 213 4.38 -1.56 -22.45
N LEU A 214 4.29 -1.80 -21.17
CA LEU A 214 3.53 -0.97 -20.23
C LEU A 214 4.44 0.08 -19.62
N VAL A 215 4.04 1.34 -19.67
CA VAL A 215 4.84 2.45 -19.17
C VAL A 215 4.08 3.25 -18.11
N ASN A 216 4.81 3.73 -17.10
CA ASN A 216 4.23 4.55 -16.03
C ASN A 216 5.27 5.48 -15.43
N LEU A 217 4.83 6.70 -15.10
CA LEU A 217 5.57 7.67 -14.30
C LEU A 217 4.66 8.31 -13.26
N ASN A 218 5.25 8.82 -12.20
CA ASN A 218 4.56 9.51 -11.13
C ASN A 218 5.31 10.78 -10.68
N LYS A 219 4.69 11.62 -9.84
CA LYS A 219 5.31 12.84 -9.31
C LYS A 219 6.67 12.61 -8.66
N ASN A 220 6.83 11.55 -7.90
CA ASN A 220 8.07 11.28 -7.20
C ASN A 220 9.21 10.82 -8.14
N GLY A 221 8.84 10.27 -9.31
CA GLY A 221 9.77 9.88 -10.36
C GLY A 221 9.93 10.92 -11.48
N GLU A 222 9.38 12.12 -11.32
CA GLU A 222 9.36 13.16 -12.36
C GLU A 222 10.74 13.49 -12.94
N TYR A 223 11.78 13.43 -12.13
CA TYR A 223 13.17 13.66 -12.61
C TYR A 223 13.70 12.57 -13.53
N PHE A 224 13.03 11.41 -13.65
CA PHE A 224 13.31 10.39 -14.67
C PHE A 224 12.45 10.55 -15.93
N PHE A 225 11.77 11.69 -16.10
CA PHE A 225 10.88 11.86 -17.25
C PHE A 225 11.62 11.74 -18.59
N ASP A 226 12.77 12.37 -18.72
CA ASP A 226 13.56 12.32 -19.96
C ASP A 226 14.15 10.93 -20.20
N ASP A 227 14.54 10.21 -19.15
CA ASP A 227 14.99 8.82 -19.26
C ASP A 227 13.86 7.89 -19.72
N LEU A 228 12.66 8.05 -19.16
CA LEU A 228 11.47 7.31 -19.61
C LEU A 228 11.10 7.67 -21.05
N LEU A 229 11.14 8.95 -21.42
CA LEU A 229 10.86 9.39 -22.78
C LEU A 229 11.83 8.76 -23.79
N GLN A 230 13.12 8.72 -23.45
CA GLN A 230 14.12 8.08 -24.31
C GLN A 230 13.87 6.57 -24.41
N GLU A 231 13.54 5.92 -23.31
CA GLU A 231 13.19 4.49 -23.33
C GLU A 231 11.95 4.22 -24.19
N CYS A 232 10.92 5.04 -24.08
CA CYS A 232 9.73 4.91 -24.94
C CYS A 232 10.05 5.05 -26.43
N LYS A 233 10.95 5.98 -26.81
CA LYS A 233 11.41 6.13 -28.19
C LYS A 233 12.15 4.89 -28.68
N ASN A 234 13.03 4.33 -27.87
CA ASN A 234 13.74 3.10 -28.19
C ASN A 234 12.79 1.92 -28.39
N LEU A 235 11.82 1.77 -27.48
CA LEU A 235 10.80 0.71 -27.56
C LEU A 235 9.94 0.83 -28.82
N ILE A 236 9.55 2.06 -29.23
CA ILE A 236 8.84 2.28 -30.49
C ILE A 236 9.71 1.84 -31.68
N GLN A 237 10.99 2.16 -31.68
CA GLN A 237 11.93 1.72 -32.73
C GLN A 237 12.07 0.20 -32.77
N ASP A 238 11.97 -0.47 -31.61
CA ASP A 238 12.02 -1.93 -31.47
C ASP A 238 10.65 -2.61 -31.68
N TRP A 239 9.69 -1.89 -32.25
CA TRP A 239 8.35 -2.36 -32.63
C TRP A 239 7.47 -2.77 -31.44
N TYR A 240 7.64 -2.12 -30.28
CA TYR A 240 6.71 -2.28 -29.17
C TYR A 240 5.49 -1.36 -29.33
N THR A 241 4.31 -1.90 -29.05
CA THR A 241 3.10 -1.09 -28.78
C THR A 241 3.17 -0.61 -27.34
N LEU A 242 3.11 0.72 -27.14
CA LEU A 242 3.14 1.29 -25.81
C LEU A 242 1.72 1.48 -25.27
N LYS A 243 1.50 1.04 -24.01
CA LYS A 243 0.29 1.34 -23.24
C LYS A 243 0.67 2.04 -21.93
N TYR A 244 -0.13 2.98 -21.49
CA TYR A 244 0.12 3.69 -20.23
C TYR A 244 -0.69 3.09 -19.09
N VAL A 245 -0.06 2.89 -17.93
CA VAL A 245 -0.70 2.36 -16.73
C VAL A 245 -0.85 3.45 -15.68
N SER A 246 -2.08 3.79 -15.33
CA SER A 246 -2.39 4.71 -14.25
C SER A 246 -2.56 3.96 -12.94
N VAL A 247 -1.55 4.02 -12.08
CA VAL A 247 -1.52 3.31 -10.77
C VAL A 247 -2.21 4.13 -9.69
N SER A 248 -2.17 5.46 -9.79
CA SER A 248 -2.79 6.36 -8.83
C SER A 248 -3.60 7.44 -9.53
N LYS A 249 -4.86 7.56 -9.13
CA LYS A 249 -5.77 8.63 -9.55
C LYS A 249 -5.98 9.63 -8.39
N GLY A 250 -4.90 10.10 -7.79
CA GLY A 250 -4.90 11.02 -6.66
C GLY A 250 -5.77 12.28 -6.91
N ARG A 251 -6.31 12.86 -5.83
CA ARG A 251 -7.19 14.05 -5.89
C ARG A 251 -6.53 15.29 -6.48
N ASN A 252 -5.23 15.44 -6.30
CA ASN A 252 -4.46 16.52 -6.88
C ASN A 252 -3.95 16.06 -8.25
N ALA A 253 -4.16 16.88 -9.29
CA ALA A 253 -3.76 16.57 -10.66
C ALA A 253 -2.27 16.14 -10.77
N VAL A 254 -1.39 16.77 -10.00
CA VAL A 254 0.05 16.45 -10.01
C VAL A 254 0.37 15.06 -9.43
N TYR A 255 -0.48 14.53 -8.54
CA TYR A 255 -0.34 13.18 -7.97
C TYR A 255 -1.16 12.13 -8.73
N ASN A 256 -1.85 12.54 -9.80
CA ASN A 256 -2.55 11.67 -10.72
C ASN A 256 -1.60 11.25 -11.84
N ASP A 257 -1.43 9.97 -12.06
CA ASP A 257 -0.52 9.45 -13.10
C ASP A 257 -0.95 9.87 -14.52
N GLU A 258 -2.23 10.15 -14.76
CA GLU A 258 -2.75 10.65 -16.05
C GLU A 258 -2.13 12.00 -16.46
N TYR A 259 -1.67 12.80 -15.50
CA TYR A 259 -0.94 14.03 -15.80
C TYR A 259 0.37 13.74 -16.55
N TYR A 260 1.09 12.70 -16.14
CA TYR A 260 2.35 12.30 -16.77
C TYR A 260 2.13 11.58 -18.10
N LYS A 261 1.01 10.85 -18.22
CA LYS A 261 0.59 10.28 -19.52
C LYS A 261 0.49 11.37 -20.58
N LYS A 262 -0.27 12.44 -20.29
CA LYS A 262 -0.46 13.54 -21.22
C LYS A 262 0.86 14.18 -21.65
N GLN A 263 1.76 14.45 -20.69
CA GLN A 263 3.07 15.00 -21.02
C GLN A 263 3.89 14.06 -21.91
N LEU A 264 3.80 12.75 -21.67
CA LEU A 264 4.51 11.75 -22.46
C LEU A 264 3.95 11.69 -23.89
N GLU A 265 2.62 11.71 -24.06
CA GLU A 265 1.93 11.79 -25.35
C GLU A 265 2.36 13.02 -26.14
N ASP A 266 2.36 14.20 -25.50
CA ASP A 266 2.73 15.47 -26.13
C ASP A 266 4.21 15.43 -26.64
N ARG A 267 5.10 14.76 -25.90
CA ARG A 267 6.53 14.66 -26.26
C ARG A 267 6.84 13.54 -27.28
N LEU A 268 6.04 12.49 -27.29
CA LEU A 268 6.17 11.38 -28.25
C LEU A 268 5.44 11.67 -29.58
N GLY A 269 4.45 12.56 -29.57
CA GLY A 269 3.59 12.86 -30.72
C GLY A 269 2.62 11.72 -31.05
N ILE A 270 2.31 10.83 -30.09
CA ILE A 270 1.38 9.71 -30.24
C ILE A 270 0.43 9.63 -29.05
N ALA A 271 -0.78 9.14 -29.26
CA ALA A 271 -1.70 8.79 -28.18
C ALA A 271 -1.34 7.43 -27.57
N LEU A 272 -1.44 7.32 -26.25
CA LEU A 272 -1.21 6.09 -25.53
C LEU A 272 -2.54 5.53 -25.00
N GLU A 273 -2.79 4.26 -25.25
CA GLU A 273 -3.89 3.56 -24.62
C GLU A 273 -3.70 3.55 -23.10
N SER A 274 -4.74 3.91 -22.33
CA SER A 274 -4.75 3.82 -20.87
C SER A 274 -5.36 2.52 -20.40
N ILE A 275 -4.71 1.85 -19.47
CA ILE A 275 -5.26 0.68 -18.79
C ILE A 275 -5.91 1.14 -17.49
N ASP A 276 -7.24 0.95 -17.39
CA ASP A 276 -8.00 1.30 -16.18
C ASP A 276 -8.12 0.11 -15.23
N ARG A 277 -7.52 0.24 -14.06
CA ARG A 277 -7.55 -0.74 -12.98
C ARG A 277 -8.75 -0.63 -12.04
N GLU A 278 -9.50 0.48 -12.08
CA GLU A 278 -10.61 0.70 -11.15
C GLU A 278 -11.88 0.00 -11.61
N SER A 279 -12.13 -0.02 -12.91
CA SER A 279 -13.30 -0.67 -13.49
C SER A 279 -13.20 -2.19 -13.46
N ASP A 280 -12.02 -2.73 -13.76
CA ASP A 280 -11.74 -4.17 -13.75
C ASP A 280 -10.28 -4.43 -13.37
N PHE A 281 -10.07 -4.80 -12.11
CA PHE A 281 -8.73 -5.10 -11.60
C PHE A 281 -8.13 -6.34 -12.26
N TRP A 282 -8.96 -7.33 -12.61
CA TRP A 282 -8.48 -8.57 -13.22
C TRP A 282 -8.06 -8.37 -14.66
N ALA A 283 -8.82 -7.60 -15.42
CA ALA A 283 -8.41 -7.20 -16.76
C ALA A 283 -7.08 -6.44 -16.73
N PHE A 284 -6.92 -5.51 -15.76
CA PHE A 284 -5.65 -4.82 -15.55
C PHE A 284 -4.49 -5.81 -15.25
N VAL A 285 -4.68 -6.76 -14.35
CA VAL A 285 -3.65 -7.75 -14.01
C VAL A 285 -3.32 -8.64 -15.22
N GLN A 286 -4.31 -9.01 -16.01
CA GLN A 286 -4.12 -9.77 -17.25
C GLN A 286 -3.33 -8.96 -18.30
N GLU A 287 -3.59 -7.66 -18.43
CA GLU A 287 -2.80 -6.77 -19.30
C GLU A 287 -1.34 -6.71 -18.84
N VAL A 288 -1.08 -6.61 -17.53
CA VAL A 288 0.29 -6.68 -17.01
C VAL A 288 0.93 -8.03 -17.32
N LYS A 289 0.20 -9.14 -17.17
CA LYS A 289 0.73 -10.49 -17.48
C LYS A 289 1.04 -10.69 -18.95
N ASN A 290 0.22 -10.11 -19.82
CA ASN A 290 0.39 -10.23 -21.28
C ASN A 290 1.50 -9.34 -21.83
N ALA A 291 1.90 -8.31 -21.10
CA ALA A 291 2.99 -7.44 -21.52
C ALA A 291 4.33 -8.19 -21.60
N ASP A 292 5.18 -7.76 -22.53
CA ASP A 292 6.54 -8.27 -22.65
C ASP A 292 7.52 -7.49 -21.76
N LEU A 293 7.22 -6.21 -21.51
CA LEU A 293 8.03 -5.34 -20.67
C LEU A 293 7.16 -4.36 -19.87
N VAL A 294 7.56 -4.11 -18.62
CA VAL A 294 6.99 -3.04 -17.78
C VAL A 294 8.08 -2.05 -17.42
N VAL A 295 7.92 -0.77 -17.79
CA VAL A 295 8.84 0.32 -17.46
C VAL A 295 8.13 1.28 -16.52
N THR A 296 8.59 1.39 -15.27
CA THR A 296 7.82 2.12 -14.26
C THR A 296 8.67 2.81 -13.20
N ALA A 297 8.14 3.90 -12.63
CA ALA A 297 8.63 4.49 -11.39
C ALA A 297 7.79 4.06 -10.16
N ARG A 298 6.71 3.29 -10.33
CA ARG A 298 5.84 2.83 -9.24
C ARG A 298 6.27 1.50 -8.67
N LEU A 299 6.54 1.46 -7.36
CA LEU A 299 6.94 0.24 -6.65
C LEU A 299 5.97 -0.91 -6.88
N HIS A 300 4.65 -0.69 -6.70
CA HIS A 300 3.70 -1.80 -6.77
C HIS A 300 3.41 -2.28 -8.20
N LEU A 301 3.55 -1.43 -9.22
CA LEU A 301 3.52 -1.93 -10.60
C LEU A 301 4.75 -2.79 -10.90
N PHE A 302 5.93 -2.38 -10.42
CA PHE A 302 7.13 -3.21 -10.45
C PHE A 302 6.95 -4.54 -9.72
N LEU A 303 6.33 -4.54 -8.52
CA LEU A 303 6.07 -5.76 -7.75
C LEU A 303 5.09 -6.69 -8.46
N ILE A 304 3.96 -6.18 -8.98
CA ILE A 304 2.99 -6.99 -9.73
C ILE A 304 3.64 -7.62 -10.96
N ALA A 305 4.36 -6.84 -11.77
CA ALA A 305 5.11 -7.37 -12.91
C ALA A 305 6.08 -8.47 -12.46
N SER A 306 6.72 -8.29 -11.31
CA SER A 306 7.61 -9.28 -10.72
C SER A 306 6.89 -10.54 -10.25
N TYR A 307 5.73 -10.41 -9.63
CA TYR A 307 4.90 -11.55 -9.20
C TYR A 307 4.39 -12.36 -10.39
N LEU A 308 4.13 -11.69 -11.49
CA LEU A 308 3.68 -12.28 -12.74
C LEU A 308 4.81 -12.78 -13.65
N TRP A 309 6.08 -12.64 -13.23
CA TRP A 309 7.26 -13.01 -14.02
C TRP A 309 7.38 -12.26 -15.35
N VAL A 310 6.87 -11.03 -15.41
CA VAL A 310 7.03 -10.13 -16.56
C VAL A 310 8.36 -9.39 -16.45
N GLU A 311 9.06 -9.25 -17.56
CA GLU A 311 10.27 -8.43 -17.61
C GLU A 311 9.96 -7.00 -17.22
N ASN A 312 10.82 -6.38 -16.40
CA ASN A 312 10.55 -5.03 -15.95
C ASN A 312 11.81 -4.22 -15.68
N LYS A 313 11.69 -2.92 -15.95
CA LYS A 313 12.68 -1.88 -15.69
C LYS A 313 12.06 -0.86 -14.75
N VAL A 314 12.69 -0.61 -13.60
CA VAL A 314 12.20 0.34 -12.61
C VAL A 314 13.12 1.54 -12.48
N PHE A 315 12.55 2.74 -12.42
CA PHE A 315 13.24 3.98 -12.09
C PHE A 315 13.18 4.22 -10.58
N PRO A 316 14.26 3.99 -9.83
CA PRO A 316 14.22 3.95 -8.37
C PRO A 316 14.35 5.35 -7.78
N TYR A 317 13.25 6.06 -7.56
CA TYR A 317 13.25 7.37 -6.93
C TYR A 317 13.34 7.31 -5.39
N GLN A 318 13.23 6.15 -4.79
CA GLN A 318 13.36 5.92 -3.34
C GLN A 318 14.19 4.69 -3.04
N LYS A 319 14.92 4.71 -1.93
CA LYS A 319 15.75 3.58 -1.45
C LYS A 319 14.96 2.28 -1.33
N LYS A 320 13.68 2.36 -0.96
CA LYS A 320 12.80 1.17 -0.85
C LYS A 320 12.66 0.40 -2.16
N ILE A 321 12.61 1.08 -3.30
CA ILE A 321 12.52 0.44 -4.62
C ILE A 321 13.80 -0.35 -4.91
N LEU A 322 14.96 0.26 -4.66
CA LEU A 322 16.26 -0.43 -4.79
C LEU A 322 16.38 -1.64 -3.86
N LYS A 323 15.86 -1.53 -2.62
CA LYS A 323 15.86 -2.66 -1.66
C LYS A 323 15.01 -3.82 -2.20
N MET A 324 13.79 -3.53 -2.65
CA MET A 324 12.89 -4.56 -3.19
C MET A 324 13.44 -5.20 -4.47
N GLN A 325 14.09 -4.42 -5.33
CA GLN A 325 14.76 -4.95 -6.52
C GLN A 325 15.87 -5.93 -6.14
N LYS A 326 16.76 -5.58 -5.20
CA LYS A 326 17.83 -6.46 -4.71
C LYS A 326 17.30 -7.73 -4.07
N MET A 327 16.22 -7.64 -3.28
CA MET A 327 15.57 -8.81 -2.67
C MET A 327 15.02 -9.77 -3.73
N ARG A 328 14.42 -9.25 -4.80
CA ARG A 328 13.95 -10.04 -5.94
C ARG A 328 15.10 -10.74 -6.66
N GLU A 329 16.18 -10.02 -6.97
CA GLU A 329 17.36 -10.58 -7.64
C GLU A 329 17.96 -11.74 -6.84
N LYS A 330 18.06 -11.58 -5.51
CA LYS A 330 18.51 -12.64 -4.60
C LYS A 330 17.58 -13.85 -4.61
N LYS A 331 16.27 -13.65 -4.57
CA LYS A 331 15.29 -14.75 -4.64
C LYS A 331 15.34 -15.49 -5.98
N ASN A 332 15.46 -14.77 -7.09
CA ASN A 332 15.57 -15.35 -8.43
C ASN A 332 16.86 -16.16 -8.61
N SER A 333 17.98 -15.72 -8.04
CA SER A 333 19.24 -16.47 -8.07
C SER A 333 19.13 -17.77 -7.28
N THR A 334 18.47 -17.75 -6.12
CA THR A 334 18.24 -18.95 -5.30
C THR A 334 17.36 -19.98 -6.01
N LEU A 335 16.29 -19.54 -6.69
CA LEU A 335 15.40 -20.41 -7.45
C LEU A 335 16.04 -20.99 -8.71
N LYS A 336 16.94 -20.25 -9.37
CA LYS A 336 17.71 -20.78 -10.52
C LYS A 336 18.71 -21.86 -10.10
N ASN A 337 19.24 -21.80 -8.89
CA ASN A 337 20.19 -22.78 -8.37
C ASN A 337 19.50 -24.06 -7.83
N GLN A 338 18.17 -24.06 -7.72
CA GLN A 338 17.37 -25.20 -7.27
C GLN A 338 16.71 -25.97 -8.44
N ARG A 339 16.85 -25.49 -9.67
CA ARG A 339 16.45 -26.16 -10.93
C ARG A 339 17.66 -26.72 -11.65
#